data_e5901a662987e93be5f79f07a35df3d8
#
_entry.id   e5901a662987e93be5f79f07a35df3d8
#
_cell.length_a   1.000
_cell.length_b   1.000
_cell.length_c   1.000
_cell.angle_alpha   90.00
_cell.angle_beta   90.00
_cell.angle_gamma   90.00
#
_symmetry.space_group_name_H-M   'P 1'
#
loop_
_entity.id
_entity.type
_entity.pdbx_description
1 polymer ?
#
loop_
_entity_poly.entity_id
_entity_poly.type
_entity_poly.pdbx_seq_one_letter_code
_entity_poly.pdbx_strand_id
1 'polypeptide(L)'
;MLHLTKLFYTILLLLLFTACHRPLHVNKATGHIMLVDSAYNTVQDSEYLQILAPIKVDLESQLGTPIGYAPEALTVDRPECTMLNWACDALLAIARQQYHSPVDMAVVNIGSMRCEWAAGEITFRNVFELMPFDNELVVLTLTGEEILRLCEIFAINNGEGVAGLRLKARNAKLLEVTVNGNPIKKDKTYTVATSDYLSQGNDGMTPLANYKDYWSSEEKIRDLYIEYIKQVKTVQAKVDGRMDIQM
;
A
#
# COMPACT_ATOMS: atom_id res chain seq x y z
N MET A 1 29.35 -64.15 -29.37
CA MET A 1 28.07 -63.62 -29.92
C MET A 1 27.14 -63.08 -28.87
N LEU A 2 26.93 -63.73 -27.74
CA LEU A 2 25.99 -63.28 -26.70
C LEU A 2 26.28 -61.91 -26.06
N HIS A 3 27.56 -61.54 -25.93
CA HIS A 3 27.96 -60.22 -25.39
C HIS A 3 27.73 -59.06 -26.37
N LEU A 4 27.90 -59.31 -27.66
CA LEU A 4 27.70 -58.29 -28.68
C LEU A 4 26.23 -57.93 -28.88
N THR A 5 25.35 -58.94 -28.77
CA THR A 5 23.91 -58.73 -28.82
C THR A 5 23.39 -57.95 -27.58
N LYS A 6 23.91 -58.27 -26.40
CA LYS A 6 23.54 -57.52 -25.18
C LYS A 6 23.98 -56.03 -25.27
N LEU A 7 25.19 -55.80 -25.75
CA LEU A 7 25.72 -54.43 -25.96
C LEU A 7 24.85 -53.66 -26.97
N PHE A 8 24.44 -54.29 -28.05
CA PHE A 8 23.59 -53.67 -29.07
C PHE A 8 22.22 -53.25 -28.46
N TYR A 9 21.57 -54.13 -27.69
CA TYR A 9 20.31 -53.79 -27.04
C TYR A 9 20.45 -52.70 -25.97
N THR A 10 21.56 -52.64 -25.24
CA THR A 10 21.81 -51.60 -24.26
C THR A 10 21.99 -50.23 -24.93
N ILE A 11 22.74 -50.17 -26.07
CA ILE A 11 22.90 -48.96 -26.85
C ILE A 11 21.60 -48.52 -27.49
N LEU A 12 20.79 -49.46 -28.01
CA LEU A 12 19.46 -49.14 -28.56
C LEU A 12 18.51 -48.59 -27.48
N LEU A 13 18.54 -49.15 -26.29
CA LEU A 13 17.76 -48.68 -25.17
C LEU A 13 18.19 -47.24 -24.72
N LEU A 14 19.51 -46.98 -24.68
CA LEU A 14 20.04 -45.64 -24.36
C LEU A 14 19.65 -44.61 -25.43
N LEU A 15 19.60 -44.98 -26.71
CA LEU A 15 19.15 -44.08 -27.78
C LEU A 15 17.68 -43.72 -27.71
N LEU A 16 16.81 -44.57 -27.08
CA LEU A 16 15.40 -44.27 -26.86
C LEU A 16 15.19 -43.18 -25.82
N PHE A 17 16.12 -43.00 -24.87
CA PHE A 17 16.04 -41.95 -23.86
C PHE A 17 16.48 -40.55 -24.33
N THR A 18 17.16 -40.46 -25.50
CA THR A 18 17.57 -39.18 -26.04
C THR A 18 16.55 -38.54 -26.99
N ALA A 19 15.41 -39.19 -27.23
CA ALA A 19 14.49 -38.86 -28.32
C ALA A 19 13.32 -37.97 -27.93
N CYS A 20 13.30 -37.24 -26.80
CA CYS A 20 12.18 -36.31 -26.50
C CYS A 20 12.53 -35.19 -25.55
N HIS A 21 13.28 -34.19 -25.99
CA HIS A 21 13.21 -32.85 -25.39
C HIS A 21 13.27 -31.80 -26.49
N ARG A 22 12.21 -31.70 -27.28
CA ARG A 22 11.96 -30.44 -28.02
C ARG A 22 11.15 -29.52 -27.12
N PRO A 23 11.71 -28.43 -26.64
CA PRO A 23 10.90 -27.44 -25.94
C PRO A 23 9.82 -26.93 -26.90
N LEU A 24 8.57 -26.96 -26.47
CA LEU A 24 7.47 -26.34 -27.21
C LEU A 24 7.68 -24.83 -27.17
N HIS A 25 7.94 -24.23 -28.33
CA HIS A 25 7.99 -22.80 -28.49
C HIS A 25 6.67 -22.30 -29.07
N VAL A 26 6.11 -21.25 -28.48
CA VAL A 26 4.99 -20.54 -29.08
C VAL A 26 5.50 -19.78 -30.29
N ASN A 27 5.26 -20.29 -31.48
CA ASN A 27 5.73 -19.68 -32.73
C ASN A 27 4.88 -18.47 -33.14
N LYS A 28 3.64 -18.40 -32.70
CA LYS A 28 2.72 -17.29 -32.99
C LYS A 28 1.63 -17.23 -31.94
N ALA A 29 1.42 -16.07 -31.38
CA ALA A 29 0.24 -15.74 -30.60
C ALA A 29 -0.51 -14.62 -31.34
N THR A 30 -1.79 -14.78 -31.58
CA THR A 30 -2.66 -13.74 -32.11
C THR A 30 -3.72 -13.44 -31.04
N GLY A 31 -3.83 -12.18 -30.68
CA GLY A 31 -4.86 -11.69 -29.78
C GLY A 31 -5.62 -10.53 -30.40
N HIS A 32 -6.89 -10.41 -30.06
CA HIS A 32 -7.69 -9.21 -30.36
C HIS A 32 -7.99 -8.50 -29.05
N ILE A 33 -7.74 -7.19 -29.03
CA ILE A 33 -8.19 -6.34 -27.93
C ILE A 33 -9.67 -6.04 -28.20
N MET A 34 -10.54 -6.46 -27.29
CA MET A 34 -11.94 -6.06 -27.28
C MET A 34 -12.06 -4.88 -26.31
N LEU A 35 -12.27 -3.70 -26.82
CA LEU A 35 -12.51 -2.52 -25.99
C LEU A 35 -13.90 -2.65 -25.38
N VAL A 36 -13.98 -2.61 -24.06
CA VAL A 36 -15.24 -2.49 -23.33
C VAL A 36 -15.46 -1.01 -23.11
N ASP A 37 -16.34 -0.41 -23.91
CA ASP A 37 -16.69 1.00 -23.89
C ASP A 37 -18.20 1.21 -23.76
N SER A 38 -18.66 2.46 -23.87
CA SER A 38 -20.07 2.82 -23.73
C SER A 38 -21.01 2.16 -24.77
N ALA A 39 -20.48 1.61 -25.88
CA ALA A 39 -21.30 0.92 -26.87
C ALA A 39 -21.94 -0.37 -26.31
N TYR A 40 -21.29 -0.98 -25.29
CA TYR A 40 -21.83 -2.16 -24.61
C TYR A 40 -22.90 -1.84 -23.56
N ASN A 41 -23.09 -0.58 -23.18
CA ASN A 41 -24.11 -0.15 -22.22
C ASN A 41 -25.54 -0.36 -22.72
N THR A 42 -25.72 -0.60 -24.01
CA THR A 42 -27.03 -0.89 -24.62
C THR A 42 -27.45 -2.34 -24.44
N VAL A 43 -26.53 -3.24 -24.13
CA VAL A 43 -26.82 -4.66 -23.87
C VAL A 43 -27.13 -4.80 -22.39
N GLN A 44 -28.43 -4.79 -22.05
CA GLN A 44 -28.88 -4.98 -20.68
C GLN A 44 -29.50 -6.38 -20.53
N ASP A 45 -28.93 -7.17 -19.65
CA ASP A 45 -29.55 -8.40 -19.18
C ASP A 45 -30.54 -8.05 -18.07
N SER A 46 -31.84 -8.10 -18.40
CA SER A 46 -32.91 -7.71 -17.49
C SER A 46 -33.03 -8.61 -16.26
N GLU A 47 -32.70 -9.91 -16.38
CA GLU A 47 -32.72 -10.84 -15.27
C GLU A 47 -31.60 -10.52 -14.28
N TYR A 48 -30.39 -10.28 -14.81
CA TYR A 48 -29.23 -9.89 -14.00
C TYR A 48 -29.45 -8.56 -13.27
N LEU A 49 -30.03 -7.56 -13.98
CA LEU A 49 -30.35 -6.27 -13.37
C LEU A 49 -31.38 -6.35 -12.25
N GLN A 50 -32.38 -7.25 -12.36
CA GLN A 50 -33.37 -7.47 -11.30
C GLN A 50 -32.73 -8.04 -10.04
N ILE A 51 -31.73 -8.94 -10.17
CA ILE A 51 -30.98 -9.49 -9.04
C ILE A 51 -30.12 -8.42 -8.39
N LEU A 52 -29.45 -7.57 -9.20
CA LEU A 52 -28.54 -6.54 -8.69
C LEU A 52 -29.23 -5.31 -8.11
N ALA A 53 -30.42 -4.94 -8.60
CA ALA A 53 -31.09 -3.69 -8.21
C ALA A 53 -31.26 -3.54 -6.70
N PRO A 54 -31.79 -4.49 -5.91
CA PRO A 54 -31.96 -4.35 -4.49
C PRO A 54 -30.60 -4.25 -3.77
N ILE A 55 -29.61 -5.01 -4.19
CA ILE A 55 -28.24 -4.97 -3.60
C ILE A 55 -27.60 -3.60 -3.83
N LYS A 56 -27.76 -3.06 -5.06
CA LYS A 56 -27.23 -1.74 -5.41
C LYS A 56 -27.87 -0.63 -4.59
N VAL A 57 -29.20 -0.66 -4.41
CA VAL A 57 -29.91 0.35 -3.60
C VAL A 57 -29.44 0.36 -2.16
N ASP A 58 -29.30 -0.82 -1.55
CA ASP A 58 -28.82 -0.94 -0.17
C ASP A 58 -27.39 -0.44 -0.04
N LEU A 59 -26.49 -0.89 -0.94
CA LEU A 59 -25.10 -0.47 -0.96
C LEU A 59 -24.94 1.05 -1.17
N GLU A 60 -25.68 1.64 -2.12
CA GLU A 60 -25.66 3.08 -2.38
C GLU A 60 -26.12 3.88 -1.15
N SER A 61 -27.14 3.41 -0.44
CA SER A 61 -27.63 4.02 0.79
C SER A 61 -26.56 4.03 1.89
N GLN A 62 -25.86 2.91 2.08
CA GLN A 62 -24.81 2.80 3.09
C GLN A 62 -23.59 3.65 2.72
N LEU A 63 -23.10 3.53 1.48
CA LEU A 63 -21.93 4.26 1.01
C LEU A 63 -22.12 5.77 0.94
N GLY A 64 -23.35 6.23 0.70
CA GLY A 64 -23.69 7.65 0.66
C GLY A 64 -23.81 8.33 2.02
N THR A 65 -23.73 7.58 3.13
CA THR A 65 -23.90 8.13 4.48
C THR A 65 -22.71 9.05 4.84
N PRO A 66 -22.95 10.33 5.19
CA PRO A 66 -21.91 11.24 5.65
C PRO A 66 -21.35 10.81 7.01
N ILE A 67 -20.01 10.83 7.14
CA ILE A 67 -19.30 10.47 8.37
C ILE A 67 -18.46 11.61 8.93
N GLY A 68 -18.11 12.59 8.10
CA GLY A 68 -17.31 13.76 8.45
C GLY A 68 -17.38 14.85 7.42
N TYR A 69 -16.52 15.86 7.56
CA TYR A 69 -16.46 17.03 6.69
C TYR A 69 -15.03 17.49 6.47
N ALA A 70 -14.66 17.77 5.24
CA ALA A 70 -13.37 18.37 4.85
C ALA A 70 -13.58 19.86 4.52
N PRO A 71 -13.06 20.81 5.31
CA PRO A 71 -13.20 22.25 5.02
C PRO A 71 -12.42 22.67 3.76
N GLU A 72 -11.38 21.94 3.40
CA GLU A 72 -10.54 22.15 2.23
C GLU A 72 -10.30 20.83 1.51
N ALA A 73 -9.94 20.89 0.24
CA ALA A 73 -9.58 19.69 -0.53
C ALA A 73 -8.31 19.04 0.02
N LEU A 74 -8.30 17.70 0.06
CA LEU A 74 -7.10 16.92 0.33
C LEU A 74 -6.58 16.32 -0.97
N THR A 75 -5.36 16.71 -1.34
CA THR A 75 -4.71 16.35 -2.61
C THR A 75 -3.61 15.33 -2.41
N VAL A 76 -3.29 14.59 -3.47
CA VAL A 76 -2.21 13.59 -3.51
C VAL A 76 -1.11 14.10 -4.43
N ASP A 77 0.06 14.41 -3.88
CA ASP A 77 1.21 14.93 -4.63
C ASP A 77 2.52 14.57 -3.91
N ARG A 78 3.64 14.82 -4.55
CA ARG A 78 5.01 14.63 -4.04
C ARG A 78 5.75 15.96 -3.97
N PRO A 79 6.69 16.13 -3.05
CA PRO A 79 7.18 15.17 -2.04
C PRO A 79 6.26 15.02 -0.82
N GLU A 80 5.35 15.95 -0.59
CA GLU A 80 4.45 16.03 0.55
C GLU A 80 3.07 16.51 0.08
N CYS A 81 2.02 15.96 0.65
CA CYS A 81 0.66 16.37 0.32
C CYS A 81 -0.29 16.28 1.52
N THR A 82 -1.41 16.99 1.42
CA THR A 82 -2.40 17.07 2.50
C THR A 82 -3.06 15.71 2.78
N MET A 83 -3.32 14.88 1.75
CA MET A 83 -3.93 13.57 1.92
C MET A 83 -3.03 12.62 2.72
N LEU A 84 -1.75 12.52 2.34
CA LEU A 84 -0.80 11.67 3.07
C LEU A 84 -0.52 12.17 4.48
N ASN A 85 -0.43 13.50 4.67
CA ASN A 85 -0.26 14.08 6.00
C ASN A 85 -1.45 13.72 6.90
N TRP A 86 -2.69 13.88 6.42
CA TRP A 86 -3.88 13.47 7.15
C TRP A 86 -3.89 11.96 7.47
N ALA A 87 -3.64 11.12 6.45
CA ALA A 87 -3.67 9.67 6.62
C ALA A 87 -2.64 9.20 7.65
N CYS A 88 -1.41 9.72 7.59
CA CYS A 88 -0.36 9.34 8.54
C CYS A 88 -0.63 9.89 9.94
N ASP A 89 -1.13 11.12 10.08
CA ASP A 89 -1.47 11.71 11.37
C ASP A 89 -2.61 10.93 12.03
N ALA A 90 -3.65 10.55 11.24
CA ALA A 90 -4.75 9.71 11.70
C ALA A 90 -4.25 8.32 12.12
N LEU A 91 -3.43 7.66 11.28
CA LEU A 91 -2.88 6.34 11.59
C LEU A 91 -2.04 6.36 12.87
N LEU A 92 -1.20 7.39 13.05
CA LEU A 92 -0.39 7.56 14.25
C LEU A 92 -1.26 7.78 15.49
N ALA A 93 -2.31 8.59 15.36
CA ALA A 93 -3.25 8.85 16.45
C ALA A 93 -4.00 7.58 16.87
N ILE A 94 -4.47 6.79 15.90
CA ILE A 94 -5.16 5.50 16.11
C ILE A 94 -4.21 4.50 16.76
N ALA A 95 -3.01 4.35 16.21
CA ALA A 95 -2.00 3.42 16.76
C ALA A 95 -1.64 3.75 18.21
N ARG A 96 -1.55 5.04 18.56
CA ARG A 96 -1.30 5.49 19.94
C ARG A 96 -2.43 5.20 20.90
N GLN A 97 -3.65 5.01 20.42
CA GLN A 97 -4.80 4.63 21.23
C GLN A 97 -4.89 3.12 21.46
N GLN A 98 -4.52 2.34 20.45
CA GLN A 98 -4.68 0.88 20.47
C GLN A 98 -3.44 0.13 20.98
N TYR A 99 -2.26 0.61 20.64
CA TYR A 99 -1.01 -0.02 21.05
C TYR A 99 -0.67 0.32 22.51
N HIS A 100 -0.21 -0.68 23.26
CA HIS A 100 0.05 -0.59 24.70
C HIS A 100 1.27 0.26 25.11
N SER A 101 2.05 0.74 24.16
CA SER A 101 3.26 1.54 24.35
C SER A 101 3.28 2.77 23.45
N PRO A 102 4.12 3.79 23.70
CA PRO A 102 4.22 4.94 22.82
C PRO A 102 4.57 4.55 21.39
N VAL A 103 3.91 5.17 20.40
CA VAL A 103 4.23 5.03 18.99
C VAL A 103 4.93 6.29 18.51
N ASP A 104 6.14 6.13 17.95
CA ASP A 104 7.01 7.24 17.59
C ASP A 104 6.60 7.89 16.28
N MET A 105 6.24 7.08 15.28
CA MET A 105 5.95 7.56 13.92
C MET A 105 4.97 6.65 13.18
N ALA A 106 4.43 7.15 12.07
CA ALA A 106 3.65 6.35 11.12
C ALA A 106 4.21 6.52 9.70
N VAL A 107 4.01 5.48 8.87
CA VAL A 107 4.37 5.44 7.46
C VAL A 107 3.22 4.89 6.63
N VAL A 108 2.86 5.61 5.56
CA VAL A 108 1.85 5.22 4.58
C VAL A 108 2.41 5.49 3.18
N ASN A 109 2.34 4.51 2.28
CA ASN A 109 2.80 4.70 0.90
C ASN A 109 1.79 5.52 0.09
N ILE A 110 2.28 6.38 -0.80
CA ILE A 110 1.43 7.19 -1.67
C ILE A 110 0.54 6.30 -2.57
N GLY A 111 1.03 5.13 -2.97
CA GLY A 111 0.29 4.18 -3.79
C GLY A 111 -0.99 3.63 -3.16
N SER A 112 -1.15 3.72 -1.84
CA SER A 112 -2.38 3.33 -1.16
C SER A 112 -3.48 4.39 -1.22
N MET A 113 -3.16 5.64 -1.57
CA MET A 113 -4.12 6.73 -1.74
C MET A 113 -4.60 6.78 -3.19
N ARG A 114 -5.80 6.26 -3.47
CA ARG A 114 -6.32 6.05 -4.84
C ARG A 114 -7.12 7.21 -5.41
N CYS A 115 -7.49 8.17 -4.58
CA CYS A 115 -8.22 9.35 -5.02
C CYS A 115 -7.88 10.55 -4.11
N GLU A 116 -8.36 11.70 -4.50
CA GLU A 116 -8.33 12.94 -3.72
C GLU A 116 -9.74 13.21 -3.17
N TRP A 117 -9.82 14.04 -2.12
CA TRP A 117 -11.11 14.48 -1.62
C TRP A 117 -11.32 15.97 -1.88
N ALA A 118 -12.45 16.30 -2.48
CA ALA A 118 -12.90 17.69 -2.56
C ALA A 118 -13.31 18.20 -1.17
N ALA A 119 -13.33 19.52 -1.01
CA ALA A 119 -13.95 20.14 0.16
C ALA A 119 -15.45 19.78 0.20
N GLY A 120 -15.96 19.45 1.38
CA GLY A 120 -17.36 19.07 1.58
C GLY A 120 -17.53 17.88 2.51
N GLU A 121 -18.69 17.24 2.40
CA GLU A 121 -19.02 16.05 3.18
C GLU A 121 -18.14 14.86 2.76
N ILE A 122 -17.67 14.12 3.77
CA ILE A 122 -16.95 12.86 3.59
C ILE A 122 -17.91 11.73 3.94
N THR A 123 -18.11 10.81 3.00
CA THR A 123 -19.00 9.65 3.14
C THR A 123 -18.18 8.36 3.29
N PHE A 124 -18.84 7.25 3.62
CA PHE A 124 -18.20 5.92 3.56
C PHE A 124 -17.57 5.66 2.19
N ARG A 125 -18.26 6.02 1.10
CA ARG A 125 -17.77 5.87 -0.28
C ARG A 125 -16.38 6.50 -0.45
N ASN A 126 -16.20 7.73 0.02
CA ASN A 126 -14.92 8.43 -0.12
C ASN A 126 -13.76 7.65 0.51
N VAL A 127 -13.99 7.03 1.67
CA VAL A 127 -12.92 6.24 2.33
C VAL A 127 -12.68 4.92 1.60
N PHE A 128 -13.73 4.23 1.12
CA PHE A 128 -13.58 3.02 0.32
C PHE A 128 -12.86 3.28 -1.02
N GLU A 129 -13.16 4.40 -1.69
CA GLU A 129 -12.48 4.79 -2.93
C GLU A 129 -11.04 5.22 -2.70
N LEU A 130 -10.76 5.89 -1.56
CA LEU A 130 -9.41 6.29 -1.18
C LEU A 130 -8.51 5.08 -0.93
N MET A 131 -8.98 4.13 -0.12
CA MET A 131 -8.19 2.98 0.33
C MET A 131 -8.97 1.68 0.17
N PRO A 132 -9.09 1.15 -1.07
CA PRO A 132 -9.88 -0.05 -1.37
C PRO A 132 -9.17 -1.35 -0.98
N PHE A 133 -8.36 -1.34 0.06
CA PHE A 133 -7.57 -2.47 0.53
C PHE A 133 -8.02 -2.95 1.90
N ASP A 134 -7.81 -4.23 2.17
CA ASP A 134 -8.10 -4.87 3.45
C ASP A 134 -6.83 -4.98 4.33
N ASN A 135 -5.92 -4.01 4.21
CA ASN A 135 -4.68 -3.99 4.98
C ASN A 135 -4.95 -3.67 6.45
N GLU A 136 -4.26 -4.40 7.34
CA GLU A 136 -4.37 -4.22 8.79
C GLU A 136 -3.37 -3.18 9.31
N LEU A 137 -3.75 -2.49 10.39
CA LEU A 137 -2.82 -1.65 11.15
C LEU A 137 -1.86 -2.54 11.92
N VAL A 138 -0.57 -2.32 11.72
CA VAL A 138 0.50 -2.95 12.50
C VAL A 138 1.44 -1.92 13.12
N VAL A 139 2.07 -2.29 14.24
CA VAL A 139 3.15 -1.51 14.86
C VAL A 139 4.41 -2.35 14.88
N LEU A 140 5.47 -1.82 14.29
CA LEU A 140 6.78 -2.45 14.15
C LEU A 140 7.79 -1.78 15.08
N THR A 141 8.71 -2.54 15.64
CA THR A 141 9.90 -1.99 16.31
C THR A 141 11.11 -2.09 15.39
N LEU A 142 11.62 -0.96 14.93
CA LEU A 142 12.76 -0.84 14.02
C LEU A 142 13.95 -0.17 14.69
N THR A 143 15.17 -0.47 14.23
CA THR A 143 16.36 0.29 14.62
C THR A 143 16.39 1.63 13.89
N GLY A 144 17.05 2.63 14.46
CA GLY A 144 17.25 3.91 13.78
C GLY A 144 18.05 3.77 12.49
N GLU A 145 18.89 2.73 12.37
CA GLU A 145 19.57 2.43 11.11
C GLU A 145 18.59 2.01 10.02
N GLU A 146 17.61 1.15 10.32
CA GLU A 146 16.57 0.77 9.35
C GLU A 146 15.66 1.95 8.98
N ILE A 147 15.35 2.84 9.93
CA ILE A 147 14.59 4.06 9.62
C ILE A 147 15.40 5.01 8.73
N LEU A 148 16.72 5.15 8.92
CA LEU A 148 17.55 5.94 8.01
C LEU A 148 17.58 5.34 6.60
N ARG A 149 17.69 4.02 6.44
CA ARG A 149 17.57 3.33 5.15
C ARG A 149 16.21 3.57 4.49
N LEU A 150 15.14 3.54 5.29
CA LEU A 150 13.80 3.86 4.81
C LEU A 150 13.70 5.31 4.33
N CYS A 151 14.31 6.26 5.04
CA CYS A 151 14.39 7.67 4.63
C CYS A 151 15.20 7.85 3.33
N GLU A 152 16.25 7.06 3.09
CA GLU A 152 16.96 7.05 1.80
C GLU A 152 16.04 6.66 0.64
N ILE A 153 15.17 5.65 0.85
CA ILE A 153 14.16 5.26 -0.12
C ILE A 153 13.16 6.39 -0.36
N PHE A 154 12.69 7.05 0.68
CA PHE A 154 11.79 8.21 0.55
C PHE A 154 12.44 9.34 -0.24
N ALA A 155 13.73 9.61 -0.01
CA ALA A 155 14.47 10.62 -0.75
C ALA A 155 14.61 10.28 -2.25
N ILE A 156 14.85 9.01 -2.58
CA ILE A 156 14.92 8.51 -3.97
C ILE A 156 13.56 8.58 -4.65
N ASN A 157 12.50 8.20 -3.94
CA ASN A 157 11.12 8.17 -4.46
C ASN A 157 10.47 9.58 -4.53
N ASN A 158 11.19 10.62 -4.13
CA ASN A 158 10.64 11.98 -4.01
C ASN A 158 9.45 12.05 -3.05
N GLY A 159 9.55 11.39 -1.88
CA GLY A 159 8.58 11.48 -0.79
C GLY A 159 7.62 10.32 -0.67
N GLU A 160 7.17 10.08 0.55
CA GLU A 160 6.12 9.15 0.97
C GLU A 160 5.39 9.76 2.19
N GLY A 161 4.28 9.15 2.60
CA GLY A 161 3.54 9.62 3.77
C GLY A 161 4.25 9.28 5.08
N VAL A 162 4.39 10.28 5.96
CA VAL A 162 4.94 10.10 7.30
C VAL A 162 4.23 10.97 8.34
N ALA A 163 4.21 10.51 9.59
CA ALA A 163 3.88 11.31 10.77
C ALA A 163 4.90 11.03 11.88
N GLY A 164 5.19 12.01 12.72
CA GLY A 164 6.20 11.89 13.78
C GLY A 164 7.64 11.91 13.28
N LEU A 165 7.88 11.91 11.97
CA LEU A 165 9.17 11.99 11.31
C LEU A 165 9.26 13.26 10.46
N ARG A 166 10.45 13.88 10.39
CA ARG A 166 10.80 14.93 9.43
C ARG A 166 12.07 14.56 8.71
N LEU A 167 12.08 14.82 7.41
CA LEU A 167 13.17 14.49 6.50
C LEU A 167 13.53 15.69 5.64
N LYS A 168 14.83 16.02 5.56
CA LYS A 168 15.37 16.91 4.53
C LYS A 168 16.34 16.15 3.66
N ALA A 169 16.17 16.25 2.35
CA ALA A 169 17.06 15.64 1.37
C ALA A 169 17.28 16.55 0.17
N ARG A 170 18.45 16.41 -0.47
CA ARG A 170 18.79 17.08 -1.73
C ARG A 170 19.53 16.11 -2.64
N ASN A 171 19.13 16.06 -3.92
CA ASN A 171 19.69 15.12 -4.92
C ASN A 171 19.72 13.69 -4.37
N ALA A 172 18.61 13.22 -3.80
CA ALA A 172 18.44 11.92 -3.16
C ALA A 172 19.38 11.62 -1.98
N LYS A 173 20.06 12.64 -1.40
CA LYS A 173 20.92 12.48 -0.23
C LYS A 173 20.26 13.09 1.00
N LEU A 174 20.23 12.31 2.09
CA LEU A 174 19.74 12.79 3.38
C LEU A 174 20.62 13.89 3.94
N LEU A 175 20.01 14.99 4.36
CA LEU A 175 20.65 16.09 5.07
C LEU A 175 20.29 16.08 6.56
N GLU A 176 19.03 15.83 6.87
CA GLU A 176 18.52 15.82 8.25
C GLU A 176 17.37 14.84 8.37
N VAL A 177 17.35 14.04 9.43
CA VAL A 177 16.23 13.18 9.81
C VAL A 177 15.98 13.33 11.30
N THR A 178 14.74 13.64 11.67
CA THR A 178 14.32 13.73 13.06
C THR A 178 13.07 12.91 13.30
N VAL A 179 12.96 12.33 14.50
CA VAL A 179 11.77 11.66 15.00
C VAL A 179 11.32 12.36 16.27
N ASN A 180 10.08 12.82 16.31
CA ASN A 180 9.51 13.65 17.37
C ASN A 180 10.41 14.87 17.71
N GLY A 181 10.98 15.51 16.67
CA GLY A 181 11.85 16.68 16.78
C GLY A 181 13.29 16.40 17.25
N ASN A 182 13.66 15.15 17.49
CA ASN A 182 15.00 14.76 17.92
C ASN A 182 15.76 14.08 16.78
N PRO A 183 17.06 14.35 16.60
CA PRO A 183 17.89 13.62 15.64
C PRO A 183 17.84 12.11 15.89
N ILE A 184 17.75 11.36 14.81
CA ILE A 184 17.69 9.91 14.90
C ILE A 184 19.02 9.32 15.37
N LYS A 185 18.96 8.27 16.22
CA LYS A 185 20.13 7.52 16.70
C LYS A 185 20.06 6.11 16.15
N LYS A 186 21.11 5.67 15.45
CA LYS A 186 21.16 4.38 14.74
C LYS A 186 20.89 3.17 15.61
N ASP A 187 21.41 3.19 16.81
CA ASP A 187 21.36 2.10 17.81
C ASP A 187 20.09 2.11 18.66
N LYS A 188 19.33 3.19 18.64
CA LYS A 188 18.03 3.28 19.31
C LYS A 188 16.96 2.56 18.51
N THR A 189 15.94 2.01 19.18
CA THR A 189 14.73 1.50 18.56
C THR A 189 13.62 2.54 18.56
N TYR A 190 12.76 2.46 17.54
CA TYR A 190 11.61 3.31 17.33
C TYR A 190 10.41 2.44 16.94
N THR A 191 9.24 2.86 17.37
CA THR A 191 7.97 2.20 17.03
C THR A 191 7.31 2.89 15.85
N VAL A 192 6.93 2.11 14.85
CA VAL A 192 6.42 2.58 13.56
C VAL A 192 5.06 1.96 13.28
N ALA A 193 4.01 2.78 13.22
CA ALA A 193 2.70 2.36 12.74
C ALA A 193 2.68 2.33 11.21
N THR A 194 2.19 1.24 10.63
CA THR A 194 2.10 1.08 9.17
C THR A 194 1.07 0.00 8.83
N SER A 195 1.02 -0.44 7.56
CA SER A 195 0.19 -1.57 7.14
C SER A 195 0.95 -2.89 7.20
N ASP A 196 0.23 -3.99 7.38
CA ASP A 196 0.73 -5.36 7.23
C ASP A 196 1.38 -5.58 5.85
N TYR A 197 0.83 -4.98 4.79
CA TYR A 197 1.40 -5.00 3.44
C TYR A 197 2.81 -4.39 3.39
N LEU A 198 3.00 -3.19 3.98
CA LEU A 198 4.30 -2.53 4.00
C LEU A 198 5.29 -3.21 4.94
N SER A 199 4.80 -3.86 6.01
CA SER A 199 5.65 -4.61 6.95
C SER A 199 6.41 -5.77 6.30
N GLN A 200 5.97 -6.22 5.12
CA GLN A 200 6.63 -7.25 4.32
C GLN A 200 7.69 -6.68 3.36
N GLY A 201 7.95 -5.37 3.40
CA GLY A 201 8.90 -4.70 2.51
C GLY A 201 8.37 -4.39 1.11
N ASN A 202 7.04 -4.48 0.92
CA ASN A 202 6.40 -4.15 -0.35
C ASN A 202 6.59 -2.68 -0.72
N ASP A 203 6.34 -2.32 -1.98
CA ASP A 203 6.58 -1.01 -2.58
C ASP A 203 8.03 -0.52 -2.42
N GLY A 204 8.97 -1.46 -2.33
CA GLY A 204 10.40 -1.18 -2.15
C GLY A 204 10.78 -0.74 -0.74
N MET A 205 9.86 -0.72 0.22
CA MET A 205 10.11 -0.34 1.62
C MET A 205 10.72 -1.48 2.44
N THR A 206 11.72 -2.14 1.86
CA THR A 206 12.39 -3.32 2.45
C THR A 206 12.88 -3.14 3.89
N PRO A 207 13.30 -1.95 4.39
CA PRO A 207 13.67 -1.79 5.79
C PRO A 207 12.53 -2.07 6.78
N LEU A 208 11.26 -1.92 6.35
CA LEU A 208 10.11 -2.22 7.20
C LEU A 208 9.99 -3.72 7.52
N ALA A 209 10.57 -4.61 6.70
CA ALA A 209 10.58 -6.05 6.94
C ALA A 209 11.64 -6.49 7.98
N ASN A 210 12.57 -5.60 8.36
CA ASN A 210 13.66 -5.88 9.32
C ASN A 210 13.29 -5.51 10.76
N TYR A 211 12.02 -5.67 11.12
CA TYR A 211 11.54 -5.34 12.47
C TYR A 211 12.06 -6.34 13.52
N LYS A 212 12.21 -5.85 14.75
CA LYS A 212 12.56 -6.64 15.93
C LYS A 212 11.34 -7.18 16.66
N ASP A 213 10.23 -6.44 16.58
CA ASP A 213 8.97 -6.77 17.20
C ASP A 213 7.82 -6.34 16.28
N TYR A 214 6.71 -7.07 16.34
CA TYR A 214 5.53 -6.90 15.48
C TYR A 214 4.26 -7.06 16.32
N TRP A 215 3.37 -6.10 16.19
CA TRP A 215 2.02 -6.17 16.74
C TRP A 215 1.00 -5.87 15.64
N SER A 216 -0.12 -6.58 15.59
CA SER A 216 -1.26 -6.29 14.72
C SER A 216 -2.48 -5.92 15.56
N SER A 217 -3.25 -4.96 15.06
CA SER A 217 -4.55 -4.64 15.60
C SER A 217 -5.62 -5.65 15.21
N GLU A 218 -5.37 -6.45 14.15
CA GLU A 218 -6.35 -7.31 13.48
C GLU A 218 -7.53 -6.50 12.87
N GLU A 219 -7.39 -5.18 12.77
CA GLU A 219 -8.40 -4.28 12.22
C GLU A 219 -7.90 -3.63 10.92
N LYS A 220 -8.80 -3.47 9.95
CA LYS A 220 -8.48 -2.86 8.66
C LYS A 220 -8.28 -1.37 8.82
N ILE A 221 -7.18 -0.83 8.28
CA ILE A 221 -6.87 0.61 8.32
C ILE A 221 -8.03 1.45 7.77
N ARG A 222 -8.68 0.99 6.69
CA ARG A 222 -9.86 1.65 6.12
C ARG A 222 -10.97 1.82 7.16
N ASP A 223 -11.30 0.78 7.89
CA ASP A 223 -12.38 0.78 8.88
C ASP A 223 -11.99 1.65 10.08
N LEU A 224 -10.73 1.61 10.49
CA LEU A 224 -10.16 2.49 11.51
C LEU A 224 -10.23 3.98 11.10
N TYR A 225 -9.95 4.32 9.83
CA TYR A 225 -10.12 5.69 9.34
C TYR A 225 -11.58 6.13 9.37
N ILE A 226 -12.52 5.25 9.02
CA ILE A 226 -13.96 5.53 9.11
C ILE A 226 -14.35 5.89 10.56
N GLU A 227 -13.95 5.08 11.53
CA GLU A 227 -14.26 5.33 12.93
C GLU A 227 -13.56 6.60 13.45
N TYR A 228 -12.32 6.84 13.05
CA TYR A 228 -11.58 8.05 13.40
C TYR A 228 -12.27 9.31 12.85
N ILE A 229 -12.71 9.30 11.58
CA ILE A 229 -13.45 10.41 10.96
C ILE A 229 -14.76 10.66 11.70
N LYS A 230 -15.52 9.62 12.05
CA LYS A 230 -16.74 9.74 12.84
C LYS A 230 -16.49 10.38 14.22
N GLN A 231 -15.33 10.13 14.81
CA GLN A 231 -14.95 10.68 16.10
C GLN A 231 -14.55 12.16 15.99
N VAL A 232 -13.63 12.50 15.04
CA VAL A 232 -13.07 13.86 14.91
C VAL A 232 -14.00 14.81 14.16
N LYS A 233 -14.91 14.29 13.33
CA LYS A 233 -15.87 15.01 12.47
C LYS A 233 -15.25 15.89 11.40
N THR A 234 -14.09 16.49 11.63
CA THR A 234 -13.42 17.38 10.68
C THR A 234 -12.13 16.74 10.20
N VAL A 235 -12.01 16.63 8.88
CA VAL A 235 -10.85 16.07 8.18
C VAL A 235 -10.06 17.20 7.55
N GLN A 236 -8.87 17.48 8.08
CA GLN A 236 -8.00 18.55 7.58
C GLN A 236 -6.54 18.22 7.82
N ALA A 237 -5.67 18.69 6.93
CA ALA A 237 -4.22 18.62 7.08
C ALA A 237 -3.54 19.79 6.34
N LYS A 238 -2.30 20.03 6.66
CA LYS A 238 -1.46 21.04 6.01
C LYS A 238 -0.19 20.38 5.48
N VAL A 239 0.36 20.91 4.42
CA VAL A 239 1.77 20.72 4.08
C VAL A 239 2.59 21.52 5.09
N ASP A 240 3.43 20.84 5.88
CA ASP A 240 4.14 21.43 7.03
C ASP A 240 5.67 21.26 6.96
N GLY A 241 6.17 20.77 5.82
CA GLY A 241 7.61 20.58 5.56
C GLY A 241 8.16 19.34 6.26
N ARG A 242 7.32 18.34 6.58
CA ARG A 242 7.81 17.07 7.15
C ARG A 242 8.60 16.25 6.13
N MET A 243 8.41 16.52 4.83
CA MET A 243 9.07 15.88 3.71
C MET A 243 9.68 16.94 2.77
N ASP A 244 10.80 17.57 3.19
CA ASP A 244 11.52 18.60 2.41
C ASP A 244 12.56 17.93 1.51
N ILE A 245 12.14 17.54 0.30
CA ILE A 245 12.97 16.89 -0.70
C ILE A 245 13.15 17.82 -1.89
N GLN A 246 14.40 18.04 -2.29
CA GLN A 246 14.79 18.80 -3.48
C GLN A 246 15.60 17.87 -4.40
N MET A 247 15.01 17.57 -5.56
CA MET A 247 15.61 16.73 -6.61
C MET A 247 16.67 17.49 -7.40
#